data_517759d09a96fdee45c4c5ad89a4f12f
#
_entry.id   517759d09a96fdee45c4c5ad89a4f12f
#
_cell.length_a   1.000
_cell.length_b   1.000
_cell.length_c   1.000
_cell.angle_alpha   90.00
_cell.angle_beta   90.00
_cell.angle_gamma   90.00
#
_symmetry.space_group_name_H-M   'P 1'
#
loop_
_entity.id
_entity.type
_entity.pdbx_description
1 polymer ?
#
loop_
_entity_poly.entity_id
_entity_poly.type
_entity_poly.pdbx_seq_one_letter_code
_entity_poly.pdbx_strand_id
1 'polypeptide(L)'
;MSKQDDDRFRVRPGAPKNRQQKFVSQVLKEVSKAGGKSARKSGARPGARLGRGHVAARFTGRTAQPGSRRVTIKTRLVNLKQAGPRSTTTHLRYIEREGVGRDGEPGQAYGSTTDNTDLVAFEERGKEDRHQFRFIVSPEDAEQLDDLRSYTRHLMSRMEADLGTNLDWVAVNHWNTDNPHTHVVLRGKDDTGKDLIISRDYIAQGMRERAAELATEWLGPRTELEIQQSLRREVDQERWTSLDRTLQREAQGGLIHMNQPASDPSCRQQRVLLIGRLQRLQHMGLAHESSPGVWAVQADAEQVLRTMGERGERSLATKPHYLSFAKIAS
;
A
#
# COMPACT_ATOMS: atom_id res chain seq x y z
N MET A 1 32.96 61.32 13.33
CA MET A 1 33.30 59.94 13.73
C MET A 1 32.15 59.05 13.36
N SER A 2 32.46 58.12 12.54
CA SER A 2 31.60 57.28 11.68
C SER A 2 30.68 56.36 12.47
N LYS A 3 29.39 56.36 12.07
CA LYS A 3 28.50 55.24 12.28
C LYS A 3 28.82 54.20 11.19
N GLN A 4 29.40 53.09 11.56
CA GLN A 4 29.58 51.93 10.66
C GLN A 4 28.34 51.06 10.66
N ASP A 5 27.91 50.78 9.46
CA ASP A 5 26.96 49.78 8.99
C ASP A 5 27.06 48.44 9.71
N ASP A 6 25.96 48.04 10.31
CA ASP A 6 25.74 46.64 10.74
C ASP A 6 24.41 46.14 10.16
N ASP A 7 24.33 46.12 8.84
CA ASP A 7 23.14 45.74 8.08
C ASP A 7 23.48 44.56 7.11
N ARG A 8 24.22 43.54 7.61
CA ARG A 8 24.49 42.33 6.84
C ARG A 8 23.91 41.12 7.55
N PHE A 9 23.03 40.44 6.81
CA PHE A 9 22.38 39.17 7.12
C PHE A 9 21.06 39.22 7.89
N ARG A 10 20.07 39.92 7.39
CA ARG A 10 18.69 39.53 7.59
C ARG A 10 18.28 38.56 6.48
N VAL A 11 18.39 37.25 6.74
CA VAL A 11 17.76 36.24 5.91
C VAL A 11 16.25 36.45 6.00
N ARG A 12 15.66 37.06 4.97
CA ARG A 12 14.20 37.09 4.81
C ARG A 12 13.75 35.67 4.47
N PRO A 13 12.99 34.97 5.33
CA PRO A 13 12.39 33.70 4.93
C PRO A 13 11.49 33.96 3.75
N GLY A 14 11.81 33.38 2.61
CA GLY A 14 10.96 33.44 1.42
C GLY A 14 9.58 32.88 1.77
N ALA A 15 8.52 33.48 1.21
CA ALA A 15 7.16 33.03 1.41
C ALA A 15 7.06 31.50 1.23
N PRO A 16 6.33 30.78 2.11
CA PRO A 16 6.22 29.33 2.05
C PRO A 16 5.74 28.93 0.65
N LYS A 17 6.60 28.20 -0.06
CA LYS A 17 6.28 27.71 -1.39
C LYS A 17 5.15 26.68 -1.25
N ASN A 18 3.93 27.11 -1.52
CA ASN A 18 2.73 26.29 -1.40
C ASN A 18 2.80 25.13 -2.42
N ARG A 19 3.32 23.97 -1.98
CA ARG A 19 3.46 22.77 -2.79
C ARG A 19 2.11 22.28 -3.33
N GLN A 20 1.04 22.47 -2.57
CA GLN A 20 -0.32 22.09 -2.98
C GLN A 20 -0.82 22.93 -4.16
N GLN A 21 -0.59 24.24 -4.17
CA GLN A 21 -0.99 25.10 -5.31
C GLN A 21 -0.20 24.78 -6.57
N LYS A 22 1.09 24.40 -6.47
CA LYS A 22 1.87 23.93 -7.63
C LYS A 22 1.38 22.60 -8.15
N PHE A 23 0.99 21.69 -7.27
CA PHE A 23 0.41 20.40 -7.64
C PHE A 23 -0.92 20.59 -8.36
N VAL A 24 -1.86 21.34 -7.79
CA VAL A 24 -3.17 21.63 -8.40
C VAL A 24 -3.02 22.30 -9.79
N SER A 25 -2.11 23.27 -9.94
CA SER A 25 -1.88 23.90 -11.23
C SER A 25 -1.22 22.98 -12.27
N GLN A 26 -0.38 22.03 -11.85
CA GLN A 26 0.16 20.99 -12.73
C GLN A 26 -0.91 19.99 -13.16
N VAL A 27 -1.75 19.54 -12.21
CA VAL A 27 -2.90 18.67 -12.49
C VAL A 27 -3.85 19.33 -13.49
N LEU A 28 -4.21 20.60 -13.30
CA LEU A 28 -5.06 21.35 -14.23
C LEU A 28 -4.42 21.50 -15.63
N LYS A 29 -3.11 21.72 -15.71
CA LYS A 29 -2.36 21.76 -16.99
C LYS A 29 -2.38 20.42 -17.72
N GLU A 30 -2.21 19.30 -17.02
CA GLU A 30 -2.24 17.97 -17.64
C GLU A 30 -3.66 17.56 -18.04
N VAL A 31 -4.68 17.91 -17.25
CA VAL A 31 -6.09 17.74 -17.62
C VAL A 31 -6.42 18.50 -18.90
N SER A 32 -5.95 19.74 -19.05
CA SER A 32 -6.16 20.52 -20.28
C SER A 32 -5.37 20.00 -21.48
N LYS A 33 -4.20 19.39 -21.29
CA LYS A 33 -3.44 18.72 -22.35
C LYS A 33 -4.08 17.38 -22.76
N ALA A 34 -4.55 16.58 -21.79
CA ALA A 34 -5.25 15.32 -22.07
C ALA A 34 -6.60 15.54 -22.77
N GLY A 35 -7.22 16.72 -22.61
CA GLY A 35 -8.42 17.17 -23.31
C GLY A 35 -8.23 17.64 -24.76
N GLY A 36 -7.00 17.61 -25.27
CA GLY A 36 -6.66 18.12 -26.61
C GLY A 36 -7.29 17.35 -27.77
N LYS A 37 -8.06 18.07 -28.59
CA LYS A 37 -8.53 17.76 -29.98
C LYS A 37 -9.49 16.60 -30.23
N SER A 38 -9.64 15.59 -29.39
CA SER A 38 -10.53 14.44 -29.63
C SER A 38 -11.92 14.56 -28.97
N ALA A 39 -12.09 15.49 -28.01
CA ALA A 39 -13.31 15.62 -27.21
C ALA A 39 -14.46 16.41 -27.90
N ARG A 40 -14.27 16.92 -29.10
CA ARG A 40 -15.27 17.78 -29.76
C ARG A 40 -16.48 17.06 -30.34
N LYS A 41 -16.51 15.71 -30.35
CA LYS A 41 -17.62 14.93 -30.97
C LYS A 41 -18.58 14.23 -30.01
N SER A 42 -18.41 14.23 -28.70
CA SER A 42 -19.26 13.42 -27.83
C SER A 42 -19.73 14.04 -26.52
N GLY A 43 -19.59 15.33 -26.26
CA GLY A 43 -20.10 15.97 -25.04
C GLY A 43 -19.57 15.37 -23.70
N ALA A 44 -18.69 14.40 -23.76
CA ALA A 44 -18.09 13.76 -22.58
C ALA A 44 -16.97 14.63 -22.01
N ARG A 45 -16.99 14.86 -20.70
CA ARG A 45 -15.92 15.58 -20.00
C ARG A 45 -14.59 14.84 -20.21
N PRO A 46 -13.45 15.56 -20.44
CA PRO A 46 -12.13 14.95 -20.53
C PRO A 46 -11.84 14.12 -19.28
N GLY A 47 -11.42 12.87 -19.45
CA GLY A 47 -11.14 11.94 -18.35
C GLY A 47 -12.30 11.04 -17.92
N ALA A 48 -13.54 11.27 -18.38
CA ALA A 48 -14.71 10.46 -18.01
C ALA A 48 -14.57 8.95 -18.35
N ARG A 49 -13.74 8.61 -19.35
CA ARG A 49 -13.47 7.22 -19.76
C ARG A 49 -12.34 6.56 -18.98
N LEU A 50 -11.49 7.33 -18.31
CA LEU A 50 -10.29 6.85 -17.63
C LEU A 50 -10.51 6.60 -16.12
N GLY A 51 -11.66 7.03 -15.58
CA GLY A 51 -11.94 7.00 -14.14
C GLY A 51 -11.28 8.15 -13.37
N ARG A 52 -11.73 8.37 -12.13
CA ARG A 52 -11.21 9.40 -11.22
C ARG A 52 -9.80 9.01 -10.74
N GLY A 53 -8.96 9.97 -10.40
CA GLY A 53 -7.60 9.75 -9.91
C GLY A 53 -6.55 9.41 -10.98
N HIS A 54 -6.92 9.32 -12.27
CA HIS A 54 -5.96 9.03 -13.35
C HIS A 54 -4.83 10.06 -13.42
N VAL A 55 -5.14 11.34 -13.23
CA VAL A 55 -4.11 12.40 -13.24
C VAL A 55 -3.23 12.29 -11.99
N ALA A 56 -3.83 12.10 -10.82
CA ALA A 56 -3.09 11.94 -9.57
C ALA A 56 -2.11 10.75 -9.64
N ALA A 57 -2.52 9.60 -10.16
CA ALA A 57 -1.67 8.42 -10.32
C ALA A 57 -0.41 8.67 -11.18
N ARG A 58 -0.47 9.58 -12.14
CA ARG A 58 0.70 9.96 -12.96
C ARG A 58 1.75 10.78 -12.21
N PHE A 59 1.35 11.46 -11.15
CA PHE A 59 2.24 12.33 -10.38
C PHE A 59 2.78 11.64 -9.13
N THR A 60 2.04 10.72 -8.53
CA THR A 60 2.47 10.01 -7.32
C THR A 60 3.73 9.17 -7.57
N GLY A 61 3.82 8.42 -8.66
CA GLY A 61 4.98 7.58 -8.99
C GLY A 61 6.29 8.30 -9.25
N ARG A 62 6.26 9.63 -9.35
CA ARG A 62 7.47 10.46 -9.56
C ARG A 62 8.08 10.96 -8.24
N THR A 63 7.41 10.77 -7.13
CA THR A 63 7.83 11.27 -5.82
C THR A 63 8.43 10.20 -4.90
N ALA A 64 8.43 8.94 -5.32
CA ALA A 64 9.06 7.86 -4.56
C ALA A 64 10.54 8.15 -4.35
N GLN A 65 10.91 8.47 -3.10
CA GLN A 65 12.30 8.76 -2.73
C GLN A 65 12.99 7.48 -2.22
N PRO A 66 14.30 7.37 -2.38
CA PRO A 66 15.07 6.35 -1.67
C PRO A 66 14.77 6.43 -0.16
N GLY A 67 14.48 5.29 0.46
CA GLY A 67 14.11 5.25 1.89
C GLY A 67 12.64 5.50 2.19
N SER A 68 11.75 5.69 1.21
CA SER A 68 10.31 5.77 1.48
C SER A 68 9.80 4.55 2.23
N ARG A 69 8.92 4.78 3.21
CA ARG A 69 8.20 3.71 3.93
C ARG A 69 7.36 2.89 2.96
N ARG A 70 7.20 1.61 3.24
CA ARG A 70 6.44 0.71 2.37
C ARG A 70 5.05 0.47 2.93
N VAL A 71 4.06 0.49 2.04
CA VAL A 71 2.68 0.14 2.39
C VAL A 71 2.15 -0.84 1.35
N THR A 72 1.58 -1.93 1.82
CA THR A 72 0.86 -2.86 0.96
C THR A 72 -0.62 -2.48 0.94
N ILE A 73 -1.20 -2.35 -0.25
CA ILE A 73 -2.63 -2.16 -0.42
C ILE A 73 -3.16 -3.27 -1.32
N LYS A 74 -4.09 -4.06 -0.78
CA LYS A 74 -4.85 -5.05 -1.55
C LYS A 74 -6.23 -4.48 -1.82
N THR A 75 -6.65 -4.53 -3.08
CA THR A 75 -7.94 -3.99 -3.50
C THR A 75 -8.80 -5.08 -4.10
N ARG A 76 -10.06 -5.13 -3.69
CA ARG A 76 -11.10 -5.97 -4.29
C ARG A 76 -12.30 -5.11 -4.67
N LEU A 77 -12.64 -5.13 -5.95
CA LEU A 77 -13.91 -4.60 -6.45
C LEU A 77 -14.97 -5.69 -6.37
N VAL A 78 -16.04 -5.42 -5.64
CA VAL A 78 -17.16 -6.35 -5.46
C VAL A 78 -18.36 -5.84 -6.23
N ASN A 79 -18.85 -6.63 -7.18
CA ASN A 79 -20.12 -6.36 -7.86
C ASN A 79 -21.26 -6.85 -6.97
N LEU A 80 -22.00 -5.91 -6.35
CA LEU A 80 -23.04 -6.24 -5.37
C LEU A 80 -24.25 -6.93 -6.00
N LYS A 81 -24.54 -6.67 -7.27
CA LYS A 81 -25.63 -7.37 -7.97
C LYS A 81 -25.34 -8.86 -8.16
N GLN A 82 -24.08 -9.24 -8.31
CA GLN A 82 -23.66 -10.65 -8.44
C GLN A 82 -23.39 -11.32 -7.09
N ALA A 83 -22.87 -10.55 -6.12
CA ALA A 83 -22.51 -11.08 -4.80
C ALA A 83 -23.71 -11.33 -3.88
N GLY A 84 -24.87 -10.80 -4.25
CA GLY A 84 -26.11 -10.91 -3.49
C GLY A 84 -26.24 -9.90 -2.34
N PRO A 85 -27.48 -9.69 -1.83
CA PRO A 85 -27.82 -8.61 -0.91
C PRO A 85 -27.14 -8.71 0.46
N ARG A 86 -26.73 -9.90 0.88
CA ARG A 86 -26.06 -10.13 2.18
C ARG A 86 -24.53 -10.00 2.15
N SER A 87 -23.94 -9.75 0.99
CA SER A 87 -22.47 -9.76 0.85
C SER A 87 -21.79 -8.65 1.66
N THR A 88 -22.39 -7.48 1.75
CA THR A 88 -21.86 -6.35 2.52
C THR A 88 -21.99 -6.62 4.01
N THR A 89 -23.18 -6.98 4.49
CA THR A 89 -23.45 -7.31 5.90
C THR A 89 -22.53 -8.39 6.42
N THR A 90 -22.42 -9.49 5.69
CA THR A 90 -21.57 -10.62 6.09
C THR A 90 -20.11 -10.18 6.20
N HIS A 91 -19.65 -9.36 5.26
CA HIS A 91 -18.26 -8.89 5.26
C HIS A 91 -18.00 -7.88 6.39
N LEU A 92 -18.90 -6.91 6.60
CA LEU A 92 -18.76 -5.92 7.67
C LEU A 92 -18.75 -6.58 9.06
N ARG A 93 -19.68 -7.50 9.30
CA ARG A 93 -19.71 -8.29 10.56
C ARG A 93 -18.47 -9.15 10.74
N TYR A 94 -17.93 -9.70 9.63
CA TYR A 94 -16.70 -10.48 9.69
C TYR A 94 -15.50 -9.62 10.10
N ILE A 95 -15.27 -8.48 9.44
CA ILE A 95 -14.13 -7.62 9.75
C ILE A 95 -14.23 -6.99 11.14
N GLU A 96 -15.42 -6.68 11.62
CA GLU A 96 -15.62 -6.17 12.99
C GLU A 96 -15.37 -7.24 14.05
N ARG A 97 -15.91 -8.46 13.86
CA ARG A 97 -15.70 -9.58 14.79
C ARG A 97 -14.25 -10.02 14.89
N GLU A 98 -13.54 -10.07 13.77
CA GLU A 98 -12.13 -10.45 13.72
C GLU A 98 -11.20 -9.27 14.03
N GLY A 99 -11.73 -8.04 14.08
CA GLY A 99 -10.98 -6.85 14.40
C GLY A 99 -10.51 -6.86 15.85
N VAL A 100 -9.31 -6.36 16.06
CA VAL A 100 -8.73 -6.18 17.39
C VAL A 100 -7.94 -4.87 17.37
N GLY A 101 -8.13 -4.04 18.39
CA GLY A 101 -7.36 -2.83 18.58
C GLY A 101 -5.95 -3.11 19.10
N ARG A 102 -5.16 -2.06 19.26
CA ARG A 102 -3.74 -2.17 19.64
C ARG A 102 -3.55 -2.79 21.03
N ASP A 103 -4.45 -2.46 21.96
CA ASP A 103 -4.41 -2.91 23.35
C ASP A 103 -5.22 -4.19 23.59
N GLY A 104 -5.67 -4.85 22.51
CA GLY A 104 -6.42 -6.10 22.56
C GLY A 104 -7.93 -5.93 22.70
N GLU A 105 -8.45 -4.70 22.64
CA GLU A 105 -9.87 -4.42 22.66
C GLU A 105 -10.57 -4.96 21.40
N PRO A 106 -11.88 -5.30 21.49
CA PRO A 106 -12.64 -5.75 20.33
C PRO A 106 -12.61 -4.71 19.18
N GLY A 107 -12.58 -5.19 17.95
CA GLY A 107 -12.62 -4.37 16.76
C GLY A 107 -13.84 -3.45 16.74
N GLN A 108 -13.61 -2.18 16.46
CA GLN A 108 -14.62 -1.17 16.36
C GLN A 108 -14.58 -0.52 14.98
N ALA A 109 -15.75 -0.47 14.34
CA ALA A 109 -15.88 0.21 13.05
C ALA A 109 -15.83 1.73 13.24
N TYR A 110 -15.07 2.41 12.40
CA TYR A 110 -14.95 3.86 12.38
C TYR A 110 -15.09 4.41 10.95
N GLY A 111 -15.41 5.68 10.85
CA GLY A 111 -15.52 6.40 9.57
C GLY A 111 -14.63 7.64 9.53
N SER A 112 -14.94 8.54 8.62
CA SER A 112 -14.19 9.79 8.43
C SER A 112 -14.18 10.67 9.68
N THR A 113 -15.31 10.78 10.40
CA THR A 113 -15.49 11.67 11.55
C THR A 113 -15.92 10.96 12.83
N THR A 114 -16.36 9.68 12.76
CA THR A 114 -16.91 8.94 13.89
C THR A 114 -15.99 7.78 14.27
N ASP A 115 -15.79 7.58 15.57
CA ASP A 115 -14.99 6.47 16.11
C ASP A 115 -15.80 5.19 16.31
N ASN A 116 -17.13 5.31 16.29
CA ASN A 116 -18.08 4.20 16.35
C ASN A 116 -19.13 4.41 15.27
N THR A 117 -18.94 3.78 14.13
CA THR A 117 -19.82 3.95 12.98
C THR A 117 -20.92 2.89 13.02
N ASP A 118 -22.18 3.32 12.88
CA ASP A 118 -23.30 2.42 12.69
C ASP A 118 -23.19 1.71 11.33
N LEU A 119 -22.82 0.43 11.40
CA LEU A 119 -22.68 -0.43 10.22
C LEU A 119 -24.02 -0.71 9.54
N VAL A 120 -25.14 -0.71 10.29
CA VAL A 120 -26.48 -0.91 9.75
C VAL A 120 -26.85 0.30 8.88
N ALA A 121 -26.64 1.51 9.41
CA ALA A 121 -26.87 2.73 8.64
C ALA A 121 -25.96 2.84 7.39
N PHE A 122 -24.71 2.40 7.50
CA PHE A 122 -23.80 2.35 6.35
C PHE A 122 -24.30 1.37 5.28
N GLU A 123 -24.76 0.19 5.69
CA GLU A 123 -25.31 -0.83 4.82
C GLU A 123 -26.58 -0.35 4.12
N GLU A 124 -27.48 0.30 4.85
CA GLU A 124 -28.73 0.87 4.30
C GLU A 124 -28.42 1.86 3.16
N ARG A 125 -27.45 2.77 3.37
CA ARG A 125 -27.03 3.71 2.33
C ARG A 125 -26.44 3.04 1.11
N GLY A 126 -25.87 1.85 1.27
CA GLY A 126 -25.21 1.06 0.21
C GLY A 126 -26.10 0.06 -0.53
N LYS A 127 -27.38 -0.09 -0.15
CA LYS A 127 -28.27 -1.14 -0.70
C LYS A 127 -28.43 -1.10 -2.22
N GLU A 128 -28.46 0.09 -2.79
CA GLU A 128 -28.64 0.29 -4.23
C GLU A 128 -27.32 0.48 -4.98
N ASP A 129 -26.19 0.36 -4.30
CA ASP A 129 -24.89 0.50 -4.94
C ASP A 129 -24.65 -0.66 -5.91
N ARG A 130 -24.15 -0.34 -7.08
CA ARG A 130 -23.78 -1.35 -8.09
C ARG A 130 -22.60 -2.18 -7.65
N HIS A 131 -21.65 -1.55 -6.97
CA HIS A 131 -20.40 -2.14 -6.52
C HIS A 131 -19.87 -1.44 -5.28
N GLN A 132 -18.90 -2.06 -4.64
CA GLN A 132 -18.14 -1.47 -3.54
C GLN A 132 -16.66 -1.82 -3.69
N PHE A 133 -15.79 -1.00 -3.13
CA PHE A 133 -14.37 -1.27 -3.04
C PHE A 133 -14.04 -1.77 -1.63
N ARG A 134 -13.20 -2.78 -1.55
CA ARG A 134 -12.65 -3.29 -0.28
C ARG A 134 -11.15 -3.18 -0.35
N PHE A 135 -10.56 -2.49 0.61
CA PHE A 135 -9.12 -2.34 0.72
C PHE A 135 -8.62 -3.00 1.99
N ILE A 136 -7.42 -3.57 1.92
CA ILE A 136 -6.61 -3.90 3.07
C ILE A 136 -5.39 -3.00 2.97
N VAL A 137 -5.22 -2.13 3.95
CA VAL A 137 -4.11 -1.18 4.04
C VAL A 137 -3.17 -1.64 5.14
N SER A 138 -1.97 -2.07 4.78
CA SER A 138 -0.97 -2.61 5.70
C SER A 138 0.36 -1.86 5.54
N PRO A 139 0.64 -0.85 6.36
CA PRO A 139 1.96 -0.27 6.46
C PRO A 139 2.97 -1.31 6.98
N GLU A 140 4.16 -1.39 6.38
CA GLU A 140 5.20 -2.34 6.83
C GLU A 140 5.65 -2.04 8.28
N ASP A 141 5.61 -0.75 8.65
CA ASP A 141 6.00 -0.25 9.98
C ASP A 141 4.76 0.18 10.81
N ALA A 142 3.63 -0.53 10.68
CA ALA A 142 2.38 -0.20 11.36
C ALA A 142 2.51 -0.11 12.89
N GLU A 143 3.40 -0.92 13.49
CA GLU A 143 3.68 -0.92 14.93
C GLU A 143 4.31 0.40 15.41
N GLN A 144 5.00 1.14 14.52
CA GLN A 144 5.62 2.43 14.82
C GLN A 144 4.62 3.59 14.66
N LEU A 145 3.47 3.37 14.04
CA LEU A 145 2.41 4.38 13.93
C LEU A 145 1.67 4.48 15.26
N ASP A 146 1.55 5.68 15.80
CA ASP A 146 0.85 5.92 17.06
C ASP A 146 -0.62 5.53 16.97
N ASP A 147 -1.27 5.88 15.86
CA ASP A 147 -2.68 5.60 15.61
C ASP A 147 -2.95 5.25 14.14
N LEU A 148 -3.24 3.96 13.91
CA LEU A 148 -3.60 3.45 12.58
C LEU A 148 -4.96 3.98 12.08
N ARG A 149 -5.87 4.38 12.99
CA ARG A 149 -7.15 5.01 12.65
C ARG A 149 -6.93 6.39 12.03
N SER A 150 -6.17 7.24 12.70
CA SER A 150 -5.80 8.56 12.19
C SER A 150 -5.04 8.46 10.87
N TYR A 151 -4.12 7.51 10.76
CA TYR A 151 -3.41 7.24 9.51
C TYR A 151 -4.37 6.91 8.36
N THR A 152 -5.33 6.02 8.61
CA THR A 152 -6.34 5.64 7.61
C THR A 152 -7.22 6.83 7.21
N ARG A 153 -7.64 7.66 8.16
CA ARG A 153 -8.42 8.89 7.88
C ARG A 153 -7.66 9.84 6.97
N HIS A 154 -6.38 10.09 7.26
CA HIS A 154 -5.55 10.96 6.42
C HIS A 154 -5.34 10.37 5.03
N LEU A 155 -5.15 9.06 4.92
CA LEU A 155 -5.06 8.39 3.62
C LEU A 155 -6.35 8.53 2.81
N MET A 156 -7.51 8.31 3.43
CA MET A 156 -8.80 8.45 2.76
C MET A 156 -9.09 9.90 2.35
N SER A 157 -8.73 10.88 3.18
CA SER A 157 -8.83 12.30 2.85
C SER A 157 -7.94 12.68 1.65
N ARG A 158 -6.70 12.14 1.56
CA ARG A 158 -5.87 12.30 0.35
C ARG A 158 -6.49 11.66 -0.87
N MET A 159 -7.12 10.50 -0.70
CA MET A 159 -7.85 9.83 -1.76
C MET A 159 -9.03 10.67 -2.25
N GLU A 160 -9.79 11.29 -1.35
CA GLU A 160 -10.87 12.24 -1.70
C GLU A 160 -10.36 13.40 -2.54
N ALA A 161 -9.24 14.00 -2.15
CA ALA A 161 -8.60 15.08 -2.89
C ALA A 161 -8.14 14.63 -4.30
N ASP A 162 -7.53 13.45 -4.41
CA ASP A 162 -7.06 12.88 -5.67
C ASP A 162 -8.23 12.51 -6.61
N LEU A 163 -9.34 12.04 -6.06
CA LEU A 163 -10.53 11.65 -6.82
C LEU A 163 -11.49 12.81 -7.09
N GLY A 164 -11.34 13.93 -6.36
CA GLY A 164 -12.19 15.12 -6.47
C GLY A 164 -13.64 14.84 -6.07
N THR A 165 -13.86 14.07 -5.01
CA THR A 165 -15.19 13.74 -4.46
C THR A 165 -15.06 13.28 -3.02
N ASN A 166 -16.05 13.56 -2.18
CA ASN A 166 -16.14 12.95 -0.85
C ASN A 166 -16.46 11.46 -0.97
N LEU A 167 -15.97 10.70 0.00
CA LEU A 167 -16.09 9.24 0.01
C LEU A 167 -16.89 8.80 1.25
N ASP A 168 -17.84 7.89 1.06
CA ASP A 168 -18.57 7.24 2.16
C ASP A 168 -17.95 5.86 2.42
N TRP A 169 -17.24 5.72 3.54
CA TRP A 169 -16.47 4.54 3.89
C TRP A 169 -16.50 4.23 5.38
N VAL A 170 -16.26 2.98 5.70
CA VAL A 170 -16.04 2.48 7.06
C VAL A 170 -14.77 1.63 7.10
N ALA A 171 -14.13 1.59 8.26
CA ALA A 171 -12.90 0.82 8.44
C ALA A 171 -12.86 0.14 9.81
N VAL A 172 -12.07 -0.94 9.91
CA VAL A 172 -11.78 -1.68 11.14
C VAL A 172 -10.31 -2.05 11.15
N ASN A 173 -9.63 -1.83 12.28
CA ASN A 173 -8.23 -2.20 12.46
C ASN A 173 -8.10 -3.64 12.96
N HIS A 174 -7.02 -4.31 12.52
CA HIS A 174 -6.65 -5.66 12.93
C HIS A 174 -5.20 -5.65 13.42
N TRP A 175 -5.01 -5.69 14.74
CA TRP A 175 -3.70 -5.72 15.39
C TRP A 175 -3.26 -7.11 15.83
N ASN A 176 -4.15 -8.09 15.80
CA ASN A 176 -3.91 -9.48 16.20
C ASN A 176 -3.21 -10.33 15.13
N THR A 177 -2.45 -9.72 14.25
CA THR A 177 -1.74 -10.36 13.14
C THR A 177 -0.28 -9.91 13.12
N ASP A 178 0.60 -10.72 12.51
CA ASP A 178 2.02 -10.37 12.34
C ASP A 178 2.26 -9.07 11.56
N ASN A 179 1.23 -8.60 10.86
CA ASN A 179 1.27 -7.34 10.10
C ASN A 179 -0.02 -6.57 10.38
N PRO A 180 -0.01 -5.66 11.34
CA PRO A 180 -1.19 -4.82 11.64
C PRO A 180 -1.69 -4.11 10.40
N HIS A 181 -3.01 -4.12 10.20
CA HIS A 181 -3.62 -3.56 9.00
C HIS A 181 -5.04 -3.08 9.24
N THR A 182 -5.54 -2.31 8.30
CA THR A 182 -6.90 -1.79 8.31
C THR A 182 -7.69 -2.35 7.14
N HIS A 183 -8.86 -2.88 7.42
CA HIS A 183 -9.88 -3.15 6.41
C HIS A 183 -10.72 -1.91 6.18
N VAL A 184 -10.82 -1.46 4.93
CA VAL A 184 -11.66 -0.33 4.52
C VAL A 184 -12.69 -0.82 3.52
N VAL A 185 -13.95 -0.49 3.77
CA VAL A 185 -15.06 -0.71 2.84
C VAL A 185 -15.57 0.63 2.37
N LEU A 186 -15.44 0.89 1.07
CA LEU A 186 -15.82 2.13 0.41
C LEU A 186 -17.02 1.87 -0.49
N ARG A 187 -18.06 2.69 -0.38
CA ARG A 187 -19.23 2.64 -1.25
C ARG A 187 -18.87 2.97 -2.71
N GLY A 188 -19.61 2.40 -3.61
CA GLY A 188 -19.44 2.60 -5.06
C GLY A 188 -20.14 3.83 -5.62
N LYS A 189 -20.43 4.84 -4.80
CA LYS A 189 -21.06 6.11 -5.18
C LYS A 189 -20.16 7.29 -4.84
N ASP A 190 -20.20 8.32 -5.69
CA ASP A 190 -19.61 9.62 -5.40
C ASP A 190 -20.60 10.51 -4.61
N ASP A 191 -20.16 11.71 -4.19
CA ASP A 191 -20.96 12.68 -3.46
C ASP A 191 -22.17 13.21 -4.23
N THR A 192 -22.24 12.99 -5.56
CA THR A 192 -23.39 13.33 -6.41
C THR A 192 -24.36 12.15 -6.60
N GLY A 193 -24.10 11.00 -5.97
CA GLY A 193 -24.90 9.77 -6.09
C GLY A 193 -24.66 8.99 -7.39
N LYS A 194 -23.65 9.36 -8.20
CA LYS A 194 -23.26 8.61 -9.38
C LYS A 194 -22.30 7.48 -9.04
N ASP A 195 -22.23 6.48 -9.92
CA ASP A 195 -21.28 5.39 -9.75
C ASP A 195 -19.83 5.93 -9.69
N LEU A 196 -19.13 5.60 -8.60
CA LEU A 196 -17.74 5.97 -8.38
C LEU A 196 -16.85 5.07 -9.25
N ILE A 197 -16.22 5.65 -10.25
CA ILE A 197 -15.29 4.95 -11.14
C ILE A 197 -13.88 5.46 -10.85
N ILE A 198 -13.08 4.62 -10.19
CA ILE A 198 -11.68 4.90 -9.88
C ILE A 198 -10.81 4.34 -11.01
N SER A 199 -9.81 5.10 -11.46
CA SER A 199 -8.90 4.64 -12.51
C SER A 199 -8.08 3.42 -12.05
N ARG A 200 -7.80 2.53 -13.00
CA ARG A 200 -7.00 1.34 -12.71
C ARG A 200 -5.61 1.70 -12.19
N ASP A 201 -4.99 2.73 -12.76
CA ASP A 201 -3.64 3.18 -12.36
C ASP A 201 -3.63 3.70 -10.92
N TYR A 202 -4.70 4.41 -10.50
CA TYR A 202 -4.81 4.89 -9.13
C TYR A 202 -4.98 3.74 -8.14
N ILE A 203 -5.79 2.74 -8.47
CA ILE A 203 -5.96 1.53 -7.64
C ILE A 203 -4.66 0.71 -7.58
N ALA A 204 -3.97 0.57 -8.71
CA ALA A 204 -2.76 -0.25 -8.78
C ALA A 204 -1.54 0.38 -8.10
N GLN A 205 -1.42 1.71 -8.17
CA GLN A 205 -0.22 2.44 -7.73
C GLN A 205 -0.54 3.67 -6.89
N GLY A 206 -1.42 4.56 -7.37
CA GLY A 206 -1.62 5.89 -6.79
C GLY A 206 -1.96 5.86 -5.30
N MET A 207 -2.92 5.04 -4.88
CA MET A 207 -3.30 4.92 -3.47
C MET A 207 -2.15 4.39 -2.61
N ARG A 208 -1.39 3.39 -3.09
CA ARG A 208 -0.24 2.84 -2.38
C ARG A 208 0.88 3.86 -2.20
N GLU A 209 1.13 4.67 -3.21
CA GLU A 209 2.14 5.72 -3.14
C GLU A 209 1.73 6.83 -2.18
N ARG A 210 0.44 7.24 -2.17
CA ARG A 210 -0.10 8.15 -1.17
C ARG A 210 0.04 7.62 0.27
N ALA A 211 -0.21 6.33 0.45
CA ALA A 211 -0.02 5.68 1.74
C ALA A 211 1.47 5.67 2.15
N ALA A 212 2.37 5.37 1.23
CA ALA A 212 3.82 5.38 1.47
C ALA A 212 4.36 6.79 1.78
N GLU A 213 3.88 7.81 1.06
CA GLU A 213 4.17 9.21 1.34
C GLU A 213 3.74 9.59 2.75
N LEU A 214 2.50 9.26 3.13
CA LEU A 214 1.96 9.55 4.45
C LEU A 214 2.75 8.86 5.56
N ALA A 215 3.06 7.56 5.40
CA ALA A 215 3.87 6.83 6.37
C ALA A 215 5.27 7.44 6.50
N THR A 216 5.87 7.89 5.38
CA THR A 216 7.19 8.54 5.40
C THR A 216 7.13 9.94 6.03
N GLU A 217 6.04 10.68 5.88
CA GLU A 217 5.86 11.97 6.55
C GLU A 217 5.73 11.81 8.08
N TRP A 218 5.06 10.75 8.54
CA TRP A 218 4.81 10.53 9.97
C TRP A 218 6.00 9.90 10.70
N LEU A 219 6.68 8.95 10.07
CA LEU A 219 7.75 8.16 10.69
C LEU A 219 9.16 8.60 10.24
N GLY A 220 9.25 9.52 9.29
CA GLY A 220 10.49 9.81 8.59
C GLY A 220 10.88 8.71 7.58
N PRO A 221 11.88 8.96 6.74
CA PRO A 221 12.41 7.95 5.83
C PRO A 221 13.03 6.79 6.61
N ARG A 222 12.99 5.58 6.03
CA ARG A 222 13.64 4.41 6.63
C ARG A 222 15.14 4.65 6.76
N THR A 223 15.66 4.30 7.91
CA THR A 223 17.10 4.28 8.16
C THR A 223 17.77 3.11 7.41
N GLU A 224 19.07 3.20 7.18
CA GLU A 224 19.84 2.11 6.58
C GLU A 224 19.70 0.80 7.38
N LEU A 225 19.67 0.91 8.72
CA LEU A 225 19.47 -0.25 9.60
C LEU A 225 18.11 -0.92 9.37
N GLU A 226 17.03 -0.16 9.29
CA GLU A 226 15.69 -0.68 9.01
C GLU A 226 15.63 -1.35 7.63
N ILE A 227 16.26 -0.75 6.62
CA ILE A 227 16.36 -1.32 5.28
C ILE A 227 17.09 -2.67 5.34
N GLN A 228 18.21 -2.74 6.03
CA GLN A 228 19.00 -3.97 6.17
C GLN A 228 18.23 -5.06 6.94
N GLN A 229 17.52 -4.69 7.99
CA GLN A 229 16.68 -5.63 8.75
C GLN A 229 15.51 -6.16 7.90
N SER A 230 14.88 -5.30 7.09
CA SER A 230 13.83 -5.71 6.16
C SER A 230 14.36 -6.69 5.11
N LEU A 231 15.52 -6.42 4.52
CA LEU A 231 16.15 -7.31 3.55
C LEU A 231 16.55 -8.67 4.17
N ARG A 232 17.04 -8.67 5.42
CA ARG A 232 17.33 -9.93 6.13
C ARG A 232 16.09 -10.78 6.33
N ARG A 233 14.96 -10.17 6.71
CA ARG A 233 13.67 -10.87 6.81
C ARG A 233 13.20 -11.42 5.47
N GLU A 234 13.51 -10.75 4.34
CA GLU A 234 13.14 -11.22 3.01
C GLU A 234 13.85 -12.53 2.60
N VAL A 235 15.01 -12.85 3.19
CA VAL A 235 15.79 -14.08 2.88
C VAL A 235 14.94 -15.33 3.08
N ASP A 236 14.22 -15.42 4.19
CA ASP A 236 13.49 -16.64 4.59
C ASP A 236 12.03 -16.67 4.12
N GLN A 237 11.54 -15.60 3.51
CA GLN A 237 10.12 -15.50 3.14
C GLN A 237 9.73 -16.44 1.99
N GLU A 238 8.58 -17.09 2.14
CA GLU A 238 7.99 -17.99 1.13
C GLU A 238 7.07 -17.23 0.17
N ARG A 239 7.56 -16.12 -0.33
CA ARG A 239 6.89 -15.27 -1.32
C ARG A 239 7.89 -14.57 -2.23
N TRP A 240 7.42 -14.00 -3.33
CA TRP A 240 8.26 -13.19 -4.21
C TRP A 240 8.71 -11.89 -3.52
N THR A 241 10.03 -11.71 -3.39
CA THR A 241 10.64 -10.62 -2.61
C THR A 241 11.40 -9.62 -3.49
N SER A 242 11.98 -8.58 -2.88
CA SER A 242 12.87 -7.67 -3.57
C SER A 242 14.23 -8.29 -3.89
N LEU A 243 14.68 -9.24 -3.07
CA LEU A 243 15.90 -10.03 -3.33
C LEU A 243 15.75 -10.87 -4.61
N ASP A 244 14.60 -11.51 -4.80
CA ASP A 244 14.33 -12.30 -6.02
C ASP A 244 14.34 -11.43 -7.28
N ARG A 245 13.78 -10.20 -7.21
CA ARG A 245 13.85 -9.24 -8.31
C ARG A 245 15.28 -8.81 -8.62
N THR A 246 16.12 -8.71 -7.62
CA THR A 246 17.55 -8.41 -7.81
C THR A 246 18.27 -9.57 -8.45
N LEU A 247 18.05 -10.80 -7.97
CA LEU A 247 18.58 -12.01 -8.58
C LEU A 247 18.17 -12.14 -10.06
N GLN A 248 16.92 -11.88 -10.37
CA GLN A 248 16.41 -11.91 -11.74
C GLN A 248 17.08 -10.87 -12.65
N ARG A 249 17.38 -9.67 -12.13
CA ARG A 249 18.11 -8.63 -12.90
C ARG A 249 19.58 -8.94 -13.10
N GLU A 250 20.20 -9.63 -12.15
CA GLU A 250 21.60 -10.02 -12.21
C GLU A 250 21.83 -11.30 -13.02
N ALA A 251 20.75 -12.04 -13.34
CA ALA A 251 20.84 -13.25 -14.13
C ALA A 251 21.32 -12.97 -15.56
N GLN A 252 22.35 -13.68 -15.99
CA GLN A 252 22.90 -13.65 -17.34
C GLN A 252 22.77 -15.03 -17.98
N GLY A 253 22.01 -15.13 -19.06
CA GLY A 253 21.76 -16.41 -19.70
C GLY A 253 21.07 -17.45 -18.79
N GLY A 254 20.30 -17.02 -17.80
CA GLY A 254 19.65 -17.87 -16.82
C GLY A 254 20.53 -18.28 -15.62
N LEU A 255 21.77 -17.82 -15.59
CA LEU A 255 22.73 -18.10 -14.51
C LEU A 255 23.02 -16.83 -13.69
N ILE A 256 23.24 -17.01 -12.40
CA ILE A 256 23.58 -15.93 -11.45
C ILE A 256 24.98 -16.23 -10.88
N HIS A 257 25.91 -15.29 -11.09
CA HIS A 257 27.31 -15.45 -10.69
C HIS A 257 27.58 -14.75 -9.35
N MET A 258 27.74 -15.52 -8.28
CA MET A 258 28.07 -15.06 -6.92
C MET A 258 29.56 -15.22 -6.55
N ASN A 259 30.38 -15.74 -7.48
CA ASN A 259 31.79 -16.01 -7.27
C ASN A 259 32.73 -14.82 -7.57
N GLN A 260 32.21 -13.73 -8.15
CA GLN A 260 33.00 -12.53 -8.46
C GLN A 260 33.31 -11.76 -7.18
N PRO A 261 34.48 -11.12 -7.01
CA PRO A 261 34.79 -10.30 -5.85
C PRO A 261 33.86 -9.08 -5.79
N ALA A 262 33.35 -8.76 -4.60
CA ALA A 262 32.54 -7.56 -4.40
C ALA A 262 33.43 -6.32 -4.39
N SER A 263 33.03 -5.28 -5.10
CA SER A 263 33.81 -4.05 -5.30
C SER A 263 33.92 -3.19 -4.02
N ASP A 264 32.95 -3.24 -3.13
CA ASP A 264 32.88 -2.44 -1.92
C ASP A 264 32.15 -3.17 -0.76
N PRO A 265 32.17 -2.63 0.48
CA PRO A 265 31.51 -3.25 1.64
C PRO A 265 30.00 -3.40 1.49
N SER A 266 29.32 -2.45 0.84
CA SER A 266 27.88 -2.48 0.61
C SER A 266 27.50 -3.63 -0.32
N CYS A 267 28.24 -3.78 -1.44
CA CYS A 267 28.10 -4.90 -2.36
C CYS A 267 28.36 -6.26 -1.69
N ARG A 268 29.32 -6.31 -0.75
CA ARG A 268 29.57 -7.55 0.03
C ARG A 268 28.38 -7.93 0.89
N GLN A 269 27.80 -6.97 1.60
CA GLN A 269 26.66 -7.20 2.46
C GLN A 269 25.42 -7.64 1.66
N GLN A 270 25.14 -6.96 0.55
CA GLN A 270 24.06 -7.35 -0.37
C GLN A 270 24.25 -8.76 -0.91
N ARG A 271 25.48 -9.13 -1.28
CA ARG A 271 25.80 -10.48 -1.78
C ARG A 271 25.52 -11.58 -0.74
N VAL A 272 25.83 -11.34 0.53
CA VAL A 272 25.51 -12.30 1.61
C VAL A 272 24.00 -12.54 1.66
N LEU A 273 23.18 -11.51 1.53
CA LEU A 273 21.73 -11.65 1.51
C LEU A 273 21.24 -12.41 0.26
N LEU A 274 21.80 -12.12 -0.90
CA LEU A 274 21.46 -12.80 -2.16
C LEU A 274 21.84 -14.29 -2.11
N ILE A 275 23.02 -14.64 -1.58
CA ILE A 275 23.43 -16.04 -1.38
C ILE A 275 22.49 -16.74 -0.40
N GLY A 276 22.18 -16.11 0.75
CA GLY A 276 21.22 -16.65 1.69
C GLY A 276 19.84 -16.90 1.04
N ARG A 277 19.39 -15.98 0.20
CA ARG A 277 18.15 -16.15 -0.57
C ARG A 277 18.22 -17.30 -1.55
N LEU A 278 19.32 -17.44 -2.30
CA LEU A 278 19.53 -18.57 -3.23
C LEU A 278 19.51 -19.91 -2.51
N GLN A 279 20.17 -20.01 -1.34
CA GLN A 279 20.13 -21.20 -0.49
C GLN A 279 18.71 -21.52 -0.02
N ARG A 280 17.93 -20.50 0.40
CA ARG A 280 16.51 -20.69 0.75
C ARG A 280 15.71 -21.18 -0.44
N LEU A 281 15.89 -20.59 -1.63
CA LEU A 281 15.25 -21.05 -2.87
C LEU A 281 15.64 -22.48 -3.22
N GLN A 282 16.88 -22.88 -2.98
CA GLN A 282 17.33 -24.27 -3.15
C GLN A 282 16.60 -25.24 -2.22
N HIS A 283 16.43 -24.88 -0.95
CA HIS A 283 15.63 -25.68 0.00
C HIS A 283 14.17 -25.82 -0.44
N MET A 284 13.65 -24.84 -1.15
CA MET A 284 12.30 -24.87 -1.72
C MET A 284 12.24 -25.58 -3.08
N GLY A 285 13.37 -26.06 -3.62
CA GLY A 285 13.46 -26.70 -4.93
C GLY A 285 13.34 -25.71 -6.11
N LEU A 286 13.51 -24.41 -5.86
CA LEU A 286 13.35 -23.35 -6.88
C LEU A 286 14.69 -22.84 -7.44
N ALA A 287 15.82 -23.26 -6.86
CA ALA A 287 17.16 -22.94 -7.36
C ALA A 287 18.10 -24.14 -7.15
N HIS A 288 19.21 -24.17 -7.88
CA HIS A 288 20.32 -25.10 -7.63
C HIS A 288 21.66 -24.44 -7.98
N GLU A 289 22.69 -24.84 -7.26
CA GLU A 289 24.06 -24.41 -7.55
C GLU A 289 24.64 -25.35 -8.63
N SER A 290 24.92 -24.80 -9.80
CA SER A 290 25.44 -25.53 -10.97
C SER A 290 26.95 -25.77 -10.87
N SER A 291 27.67 -24.82 -10.27
CA SER A 291 29.09 -24.88 -9.94
C SER A 291 29.36 -23.89 -8.80
N PRO A 292 30.50 -23.99 -8.08
CA PRO A 292 30.75 -23.13 -6.92
C PRO A 292 30.51 -21.64 -7.20
N GLY A 293 29.51 -21.06 -6.53
CA GLY A 293 29.07 -19.67 -6.67
C GLY A 293 28.34 -19.34 -7.98
N VAL A 294 27.91 -20.34 -8.75
CA VAL A 294 27.07 -20.14 -9.95
C VAL A 294 25.74 -20.86 -9.75
N TRP A 295 24.66 -20.08 -9.81
CA TRP A 295 23.32 -20.53 -9.49
C TRP A 295 22.39 -20.46 -10.69
N ALA A 296 21.48 -21.44 -10.79
CA ALA A 296 20.36 -21.39 -11.72
C ALA A 296 19.05 -21.37 -10.91
N VAL A 297 18.15 -20.46 -11.28
CA VAL A 297 16.81 -20.33 -10.70
C VAL A 297 15.79 -20.84 -11.71
N GLN A 298 14.80 -21.59 -11.26
CA GLN A 298 13.76 -22.14 -12.15
C GLN A 298 12.95 -21.02 -12.81
N ALA A 299 12.60 -21.21 -14.07
CA ALA A 299 11.91 -20.21 -14.88
C ALA A 299 10.53 -19.81 -14.31
N ASP A 300 9.87 -20.71 -13.61
CA ASP A 300 8.57 -20.52 -12.96
C ASP A 300 8.65 -20.08 -11.49
N ALA A 301 9.85 -19.91 -10.93
CA ALA A 301 10.07 -19.54 -9.53
C ALA A 301 9.27 -18.31 -9.12
N GLU A 302 9.17 -17.27 -9.97
CA GLU A 302 8.37 -16.10 -9.70
C GLU A 302 6.89 -16.46 -9.51
N GLN A 303 6.33 -17.26 -10.41
CA GLN A 303 4.92 -17.66 -10.35
C GLN A 303 4.63 -18.51 -9.12
N VAL A 304 5.51 -19.45 -8.80
CA VAL A 304 5.39 -20.29 -7.61
C VAL A 304 5.43 -19.46 -6.33
N LEU A 305 6.41 -18.58 -6.18
CA LEU A 305 6.56 -17.70 -5.00
C LEU A 305 5.39 -16.73 -4.85
N ARG A 306 4.86 -16.18 -5.93
CA ARG A 306 3.66 -15.35 -5.89
C ARG A 306 2.46 -16.14 -5.41
N THR A 307 2.28 -17.36 -5.92
CA THR A 307 1.18 -18.25 -5.51
C THR A 307 1.30 -18.67 -4.03
N MET A 308 2.53 -18.94 -3.56
CA MET A 308 2.77 -19.26 -2.15
C MET A 308 2.45 -18.09 -1.25
N GLY A 309 2.88 -16.87 -1.62
CA GLY A 309 2.55 -15.64 -0.90
C GLY A 309 1.03 -15.43 -0.79
N GLU A 310 0.28 -15.63 -1.88
CA GLU A 310 -1.18 -15.52 -1.85
C GLU A 310 -1.86 -16.58 -0.97
N ARG A 311 -1.32 -17.82 -0.93
CA ARG A 311 -1.82 -18.89 -0.06
C ARG A 311 -1.52 -18.63 1.40
N GLY A 312 -0.32 -18.20 1.73
CA GLY A 312 0.08 -17.81 3.08
C GLY A 312 -0.86 -16.74 3.65
N GLU A 313 -1.18 -15.75 2.85
CA GLU A 313 -2.10 -14.68 3.22
C GLU A 313 -3.55 -15.15 3.40
N ARG A 314 -4.04 -16.09 2.58
CA ARG A 314 -5.37 -16.70 2.76
C ARG A 314 -5.43 -17.59 4.00
N SER A 315 -4.36 -18.30 4.31
CA SER A 315 -4.27 -19.18 5.50
C SER A 315 -4.25 -18.36 6.80
N LEU A 316 -3.62 -17.18 6.79
CA LEU A 316 -3.67 -16.26 7.93
C LEU A 316 -5.06 -15.66 8.12
N ALA A 317 -5.78 -15.39 7.02
CA ALA A 317 -7.16 -14.90 7.06
C ALA A 317 -8.20 -15.97 7.47
N THR A 318 -7.82 -17.26 7.49
CA THR A 318 -8.74 -18.39 7.71
C THR A 318 -8.39 -19.27 8.90
N LYS A 319 -7.30 -19.02 9.63
CA LYS A 319 -7.01 -19.78 10.86
C LYS A 319 -7.97 -19.37 11.97
N PRO A 320 -8.94 -20.23 12.39
CA PRO A 320 -9.61 -20.02 13.64
C PRO A 320 -8.56 -20.21 14.74
N HIS A 321 -8.34 -19.21 15.57
CA HIS A 321 -7.62 -19.38 16.82
C HIS A 321 -8.40 -20.38 17.69
N TYR A 322 -8.00 -21.63 17.66
CA TYR A 322 -8.35 -22.56 18.75
C TYR A 322 -7.59 -22.09 19.99
N LEU A 323 -8.27 -21.30 20.80
CA LEU A 323 -7.89 -21.11 22.19
C LEU A 323 -7.98 -22.49 22.86
N SER A 324 -6.83 -23.07 23.12
CA SER A 324 -6.67 -24.21 24.01
C SER A 324 -7.12 -23.76 25.41
N PHE A 325 -8.36 -24.04 25.76
CA PHE A 325 -8.79 -24.05 27.15
C PHE A 325 -8.08 -25.20 27.84
N ALA A 326 -6.90 -24.95 28.41
CA ALA A 326 -6.33 -25.82 29.41
C ALA A 326 -7.30 -25.84 30.60
N LYS A 327 -7.94 -27.00 30.81
CA LYS A 327 -8.69 -27.33 32.02
C LYS A 327 -7.81 -27.02 33.23
N ILE A 328 -8.26 -26.10 34.07
CA ILE A 328 -7.89 -26.11 35.48
C ILE A 328 -8.96 -26.99 36.14
N ALA A 329 -8.59 -28.23 36.40
CA ALA A 329 -9.28 -29.13 37.30
C ALA A 329 -8.52 -29.18 38.62
N SER A 330 -9.24 -29.04 39.71
CA SER A 330 -8.97 -29.28 41.13
C SER A 330 -8.59 -28.06 41.92
#